data_a71595175a5fcad32ef4b118bf0fb461
#
_entry.id   a71595175a5fcad32ef4b118bf0fb461
#
_cell.length_a   1.000
_cell.length_b   1.000
_cell.length_c   1.000
_cell.angle_alpha   90.00
_cell.angle_beta   90.00
_cell.angle_gamma   90.00
#
_symmetry.space_group_name_H-M   'P 1'
#
loop_
_entity.id
_entity.type
_entity.pdbx_description
1 polymer ?
#
loop_
_entity_poly.entity_id
_entity_poly.type
_entity_poly.pdbx_seq_one_letter_code
_entity_poly.pdbx_strand_id
1 'polypeptide(L)'
;MEHLVAGVLAGGGSRRYGRDKAFVRWKGRPLIEHALLSVSRIADESYILSKEPEKFAHLPWTVIPDITATPTPMSGIITVSSFVRQWLLVAACDILVLDPGFLRAMWEAREPGKAVIPRTERGLQPLLAIYPAELLGQWE
;
A
#
# COMPACT_ATOMS: atom_id res chain seq x y z
N MET A 1 8.35 8.69 -19.01
CA MET A 1 7.39 8.70 -17.90
C MET A 1 7.91 7.83 -16.76
N GLU A 2 7.73 8.30 -15.56
CA GLU A 2 8.20 7.55 -14.40
C GLU A 2 7.20 6.47 -14.00
N HIS A 3 7.72 5.32 -13.58
CA HIS A 3 6.92 4.15 -13.26
C HIS A 3 6.58 4.10 -11.77
N LEU A 4 5.31 3.95 -11.45
CA LEU A 4 4.81 3.85 -10.09
C LEU A 4 4.12 2.50 -9.87
N VAL A 5 4.59 1.77 -8.88
CA VAL A 5 3.93 0.55 -8.38
C VAL A 5 3.25 0.90 -7.06
N ALA A 6 2.02 0.45 -6.89
CA ALA A 6 1.29 0.59 -5.62
C ALA A 6 1.18 -0.76 -4.92
N GLY A 7 1.45 -0.76 -3.63
CA GLY A 7 1.23 -1.92 -2.77
C GLY A 7 0.27 -1.55 -1.65
N VAL A 8 -0.86 -2.24 -1.59
CA VAL A 8 -1.85 -2.06 -0.52
C VAL A 8 -1.62 -3.14 0.53
N LEU A 9 -1.29 -2.71 1.74
CA LEU A 9 -1.02 -3.61 2.85
C LEU A 9 -2.34 -4.11 3.43
N ALA A 10 -2.54 -5.42 3.37
CA ALA A 10 -3.78 -6.04 3.80
C ALA A 10 -3.51 -7.25 4.69
N GLY A 11 -4.06 -7.24 5.88
CA GLY A 11 -4.05 -8.39 6.73
C GLY A 11 -2.97 -8.41 7.78
N GLY A 12 -2.76 -9.57 8.36
CA GLY A 12 -1.71 -9.90 9.33
C GLY A 12 -2.08 -9.52 10.73
N GLY A 13 -2.67 -8.75 11.27
CA GLY A 13 -2.83 -8.42 12.69
C GLY A 13 -4.09 -7.66 13.07
N SER A 14 -4.92 -7.35 12.11
CA SER A 14 -6.08 -6.51 12.33
C SER A 14 -7.32 -7.31 12.70
N ARG A 15 -7.20 -8.18 13.71
CA ARG A 15 -8.35 -8.95 14.18
C ARG A 15 -9.00 -8.34 15.42
N ARG A 16 -8.86 -7.03 15.59
CA ARG A 16 -9.66 -6.30 16.58
C ARG A 16 -11.12 -6.52 16.21
N TYR A 17 -11.94 -6.90 17.13
CA TYR A 17 -13.38 -7.16 16.91
C TYR A 17 -13.70 -8.45 16.15
N GLY A 18 -12.78 -9.40 16.04
CA GLY A 18 -13.06 -10.67 15.38
C GLY A 18 -13.26 -10.57 13.86
N ARG A 19 -12.83 -9.47 13.23
CA ARG A 19 -12.95 -9.26 11.79
C ARG A 19 -11.62 -8.83 11.20
N ASP A 20 -11.39 -9.27 9.96
CA ASP A 20 -10.32 -8.73 9.16
C ASP A 20 -10.75 -7.36 8.67
N LYS A 21 -10.02 -6.31 9.02
CA LYS A 21 -10.37 -4.93 8.65
C LYS A 21 -10.46 -4.72 7.14
N ALA A 22 -9.68 -5.49 6.37
CA ALA A 22 -9.69 -5.37 4.90
C ALA A 22 -11.09 -5.60 4.33
N PHE A 23 -11.90 -6.43 4.96
CA PHE A 23 -13.23 -6.80 4.49
C PHE A 23 -14.36 -6.03 5.15
N VAL A 24 -14.05 -5.12 6.07
CA VAL A 24 -15.07 -4.22 6.62
C VAL A 24 -15.62 -3.37 5.48
N ARG A 25 -16.95 -3.29 5.37
CA ARG A 25 -17.60 -2.55 4.31
C ARG A 25 -17.83 -1.10 4.67
N TRP A 26 -17.57 -0.24 3.70
CA TRP A 26 -17.88 1.17 3.76
C TRP A 26 -18.46 1.58 2.41
N LYS A 27 -19.62 2.22 2.44
CA LYS A 27 -20.34 2.61 1.22
C LYS A 27 -20.51 1.45 0.22
N GLY A 28 -20.84 0.27 0.72
CA GLY A 28 -21.15 -0.91 -0.07
C GLY A 28 -19.96 -1.69 -0.60
N ARG A 29 -18.72 -1.31 -0.25
CA ARG A 29 -17.51 -2.01 -0.69
C ARG A 29 -16.57 -2.29 0.46
N PRO A 30 -15.83 -3.41 0.44
CA PRO A 30 -14.76 -3.65 1.41
C PRO A 30 -13.69 -2.55 1.36
N LEU A 31 -13.10 -2.25 2.51
CA LEU A 31 -12.04 -1.23 2.60
C LEU A 31 -10.89 -1.48 1.64
N ILE A 32 -10.50 -2.75 1.47
CA ILE A 32 -9.41 -3.12 0.56
C ILE A 32 -9.73 -2.69 -0.88
N GLU A 33 -10.96 -2.83 -1.33
CA GLU A 33 -11.34 -2.41 -2.67
C GLU A 33 -11.30 -0.89 -2.84
N HIS A 34 -11.71 -0.14 -1.82
CA HIS A 34 -11.60 1.32 -1.85
C HIS A 34 -10.15 1.76 -2.02
N ALA A 35 -9.25 1.16 -1.24
CA ALA A 35 -7.83 1.47 -1.33
C ALA A 35 -7.25 1.14 -2.70
N LEU A 36 -7.57 -0.04 -3.23
CA LEU A 36 -7.09 -0.49 -4.54
C LEU A 36 -7.59 0.40 -5.68
N LEU A 37 -8.86 0.77 -5.66
CA LEU A 37 -9.41 1.65 -6.68
C LEU A 37 -8.76 3.03 -6.63
N SER A 38 -8.48 3.53 -5.44
CA SER A 38 -7.85 4.84 -5.28
C SER A 38 -6.42 4.86 -5.80
N VAL A 39 -5.60 3.89 -5.40
CA VAL A 39 -4.19 3.86 -5.82
C VAL A 39 -4.05 3.53 -7.31
N SER A 40 -4.98 2.74 -7.86
CA SER A 40 -4.94 2.37 -9.28
C SER A 40 -5.12 3.56 -10.21
N ARG A 41 -5.65 4.67 -9.72
CA ARG A 41 -5.83 5.88 -10.54
C ARG A 41 -4.51 6.56 -10.89
N ILE A 42 -3.48 6.40 -10.07
CA ILE A 42 -2.19 7.02 -10.32
C ILE A 42 -1.07 6.02 -10.56
N ALA A 43 -1.22 4.78 -10.15
CA ALA A 43 -0.18 3.76 -10.30
C ALA A 43 -0.29 3.03 -11.64
N ASP A 44 0.86 2.63 -12.18
CA ASP A 44 0.93 1.81 -13.38
C ASP A 44 0.58 0.36 -13.08
N GLU A 45 0.93 -0.11 -11.87
CA GLU A 45 0.62 -1.46 -11.40
C GLU A 45 0.19 -1.37 -9.94
N SER A 46 -0.79 -2.18 -9.55
CA SER A 46 -1.29 -2.22 -8.16
C SER A 46 -1.39 -3.66 -7.68
N TYR A 47 -0.93 -3.88 -6.45
CA TYR A 47 -0.87 -5.19 -5.84
C TYR A 47 -1.42 -5.18 -4.42
N ILE A 48 -1.92 -6.33 -3.98
CA ILE A 48 -2.27 -6.58 -2.59
C ILE A 48 -1.09 -7.27 -1.93
N LEU A 49 -0.64 -6.77 -0.80
CA LEU A 49 0.45 -7.37 -0.03
C LEU A 49 -0.14 -8.04 1.21
N SER A 50 -0.04 -9.36 1.30
CA SER A 50 -0.66 -10.10 2.40
C SER A 50 0.09 -11.39 2.72
N LYS A 51 0.09 -11.77 4.00
CA LYS A 51 0.56 -13.09 4.45
C LYS A 51 -0.48 -14.20 4.21
N GLU A 52 -1.70 -13.82 3.87
CA GLU A 52 -2.81 -14.74 3.66
C GLU A 52 -3.43 -14.52 2.28
N PRO A 53 -2.69 -14.84 1.20
CA PRO A 53 -3.11 -14.49 -0.16
C PRO A 53 -4.44 -15.12 -0.56
N GLU A 54 -4.80 -16.26 -0.01
CA GLU A 54 -6.05 -16.95 -0.34
C GLU A 54 -7.29 -16.15 0.02
N LYS A 55 -7.20 -15.24 0.99
CA LYS A 55 -8.33 -14.40 1.37
C LYS A 55 -8.74 -13.41 0.30
N PHE A 56 -7.82 -13.09 -0.62
CA PHE A 56 -8.03 -12.07 -1.64
C PHE A 56 -8.11 -12.64 -3.05
N ALA A 57 -8.15 -13.97 -3.18
CA ALA A 57 -8.14 -14.65 -4.48
C ALA A 57 -9.35 -14.31 -5.37
N HIS A 58 -10.45 -13.87 -4.77
CA HIS A 58 -11.67 -13.50 -5.48
C HIS A 58 -11.63 -12.09 -6.09
N LEU A 59 -10.61 -11.30 -5.75
CA LEU A 59 -10.46 -9.94 -6.24
C LEU A 59 -9.64 -9.90 -7.53
N PRO A 60 -9.90 -8.91 -8.41
CA PRO A 60 -9.20 -8.83 -9.70
C PRO A 60 -7.77 -8.31 -9.62
N TRP A 61 -7.24 -8.10 -8.44
CA TRP A 61 -5.86 -7.65 -8.24
C TRP A 61 -4.95 -8.79 -7.89
N THR A 62 -3.70 -8.72 -8.34
CA THR A 62 -2.68 -9.69 -7.98
C THR A 62 -2.26 -9.54 -6.53
N VAL A 63 -2.20 -10.65 -5.82
CA VAL A 63 -1.70 -10.68 -4.45
C VAL A 63 -0.24 -11.08 -4.48
N ILE A 64 0.61 -10.29 -3.83
CA ILE A 64 2.00 -10.66 -3.60
C ILE A 64 2.09 -11.21 -2.18
N PRO A 65 2.37 -12.51 -2.03
CA PRO A 65 2.47 -13.09 -0.69
C PRO A 65 3.68 -12.53 0.05
N ASP A 66 3.48 -12.17 1.31
CA ASP A 66 4.57 -11.77 2.17
C ASP A 66 5.23 -13.03 2.73
N ILE A 67 6.41 -13.34 2.24
CA ILE A 67 7.15 -14.55 2.61
C ILE A 67 8.07 -14.36 3.80
N THR A 68 8.17 -13.16 4.34
CA THR A 68 9.06 -12.90 5.47
C THR A 68 8.44 -13.41 6.77
N ALA A 69 9.28 -13.86 7.69
CA ALA A 69 8.83 -14.36 8.98
C ALA A 69 8.45 -13.24 9.95
N THR A 70 8.81 -12.01 9.65
CA THR A 70 8.61 -10.87 10.55
C THR A 70 7.20 -10.29 10.38
N PRO A 71 6.36 -10.26 11.42
CA PRO A 71 4.99 -9.75 11.30
C PRO A 71 4.92 -8.22 11.40
N THR A 72 5.59 -7.53 10.49
CA THR A 72 5.59 -6.07 10.45
C THR A 72 5.10 -5.59 9.08
N PRO A 73 4.56 -4.36 8.98
CA PRO A 73 4.21 -3.78 7.69
C PRO A 73 5.40 -3.70 6.72
N MET A 74 6.61 -3.58 7.26
CA MET A 74 7.83 -3.51 6.47
C MET A 74 8.09 -4.78 5.67
N SER A 75 7.64 -5.94 6.16
CA SER A 75 7.87 -7.21 5.46
C SER A 75 7.17 -7.25 4.10
N GLY A 76 5.96 -6.72 4.01
CA GLY A 76 5.25 -6.61 2.73
C GLY A 76 5.95 -5.65 1.77
N ILE A 77 6.47 -4.55 2.29
CA ILE A 77 7.22 -3.57 1.50
C ILE A 77 8.49 -4.19 0.94
N ILE A 78 9.22 -4.94 1.76
CA ILE A 78 10.45 -5.63 1.33
C ILE A 78 10.12 -6.62 0.21
N THR A 79 9.04 -7.38 0.36
CA THR A 79 8.64 -8.36 -0.63
C THR A 79 8.33 -7.71 -1.99
N VAL A 80 7.62 -6.59 -2.00
CA VAL A 80 7.25 -5.90 -3.24
C VAL A 80 8.41 -5.14 -3.87
N SER A 81 9.45 -4.82 -3.10
CA SER A 81 10.55 -3.98 -3.56
C SER A 81 11.24 -4.53 -4.81
N SER A 82 11.25 -5.86 -4.99
CA SER A 82 11.86 -6.49 -6.16
C SER A 82 11.13 -6.18 -7.46
N PHE A 83 9.88 -5.74 -7.40
CA PHE A 83 9.07 -5.38 -8.57
C PHE A 83 9.10 -3.88 -8.87
N VAL A 84 9.67 -3.08 -7.98
CA VAL A 84 9.66 -1.62 -8.08
C VAL A 84 10.84 -1.16 -8.94
N ARG A 85 10.54 -0.42 -9.99
CA ARG A 85 11.58 0.13 -10.88
C ARG A 85 12.02 1.52 -10.47
N GLN A 86 11.08 2.40 -10.15
CA GLN A 86 11.38 3.80 -9.81
C GLN A 86 10.73 4.25 -8.52
N TRP A 87 9.43 4.00 -8.36
CA TRP A 87 8.67 4.49 -7.21
C TRP A 87 7.68 3.46 -6.69
N LEU A 88 7.50 3.44 -5.37
CA LEU A 88 6.52 2.60 -4.69
C LEU A 88 5.58 3.47 -3.86
N LEU A 89 4.29 3.36 -4.13
CA LEU A 89 3.25 3.90 -3.26
C LEU A 89 2.81 2.80 -2.30
N VAL A 90 2.94 3.06 -1.01
CA VAL A 90 2.46 2.16 0.05
C VAL A 90 1.20 2.74 0.63
N ALA A 91 0.16 1.93 0.78
CA ALA A 91 -1.07 2.34 1.43
C ALA A 91 -1.60 1.19 2.30
N ALA A 92 -1.91 1.49 3.55
CA ALA A 92 -2.60 0.53 4.42
C ALA A 92 -4.09 0.50 4.06
N CYS A 93 -4.69 -0.68 4.05
CA CYS A 93 -6.08 -0.83 3.60
C CYS A 93 -7.12 -0.20 4.55
N ASP A 94 -6.76 0.08 5.80
CA ASP A 94 -7.66 0.67 6.78
C ASP A 94 -7.66 2.21 6.77
N ILE A 95 -6.95 2.82 5.83
CA ILE A 95 -7.01 4.27 5.62
C ILE A 95 -8.31 4.55 4.87
N LEU A 96 -9.29 5.10 5.56
CA LEU A 96 -10.66 5.24 5.07
C LEU A 96 -10.83 6.19 3.89
N VAL A 97 -10.00 7.20 3.78
CA VAL A 97 -10.15 8.21 2.74
C VAL A 97 -8.86 8.35 1.97
N LEU A 98 -8.78 7.63 0.85
CA LEU A 98 -7.73 7.85 -0.13
C LEU A 98 -8.33 8.75 -1.22
N ASP A 99 -8.29 10.05 -0.98
CA ASP A 99 -8.72 11.02 -1.96
C ASP A 99 -7.77 10.98 -3.16
N PRO A 100 -8.27 10.73 -4.39
CA PRO A 100 -7.41 10.70 -5.57
C PRO A 100 -6.64 12.01 -5.78
N GLY A 101 -7.23 13.13 -5.44
CA GLY A 101 -6.54 14.43 -5.52
C GLY A 101 -5.36 14.52 -4.58
N PHE A 102 -5.49 13.97 -3.37
CA PHE A 102 -4.40 13.93 -2.41
C PHE A 102 -3.26 13.02 -2.89
N LEU A 103 -3.60 11.83 -3.40
CA LEU A 103 -2.60 10.90 -3.93
C LEU A 103 -1.86 11.51 -5.12
N ARG A 104 -2.55 12.21 -6.00
CA ARG A 104 -1.94 12.91 -7.13
C ARG A 104 -1.00 14.01 -6.66
N ALA A 105 -1.41 14.76 -5.63
CA ALA A 105 -0.55 15.80 -5.05
C ALA A 105 0.74 15.21 -4.47
N MET A 106 0.64 14.05 -3.81
CA MET A 106 1.83 13.34 -3.33
C MET A 106 2.75 12.97 -4.49
N TRP A 107 2.19 12.42 -5.56
CA TRP A 107 2.94 12.02 -6.74
C TRP A 107 3.64 13.22 -7.38
N GLU A 108 2.96 14.34 -7.49
CA GLU A 108 3.53 15.56 -8.07
C GLU A 108 4.59 16.20 -7.17
N ALA A 109 4.55 15.94 -5.88
CA ALA A 109 5.53 16.47 -4.93
C ALA A 109 6.83 15.66 -4.88
N ARG A 110 6.94 14.56 -5.61
CA ARG A 110 8.11 13.69 -5.55
C ARG A 110 9.37 14.39 -6.05
N GLU A 111 10.48 14.05 -5.42
CA GLU A 111 11.82 14.49 -5.80
C GLU A 111 12.76 13.30 -5.84
N PRO A 112 13.74 13.27 -6.76
CA PRO A 112 14.69 12.15 -6.83
C PRO A 112 15.36 11.87 -5.49
N GLY A 113 15.41 10.60 -5.11
CA GLY A 113 16.08 10.16 -3.89
C GLY A 113 15.37 10.45 -2.59
N LYS A 114 14.14 11.00 -2.64
CA LYS A 114 13.39 11.38 -1.44
C LYS A 114 12.04 10.70 -1.37
N ALA A 115 11.66 10.28 -0.17
CA ALA A 115 10.32 9.77 0.09
C ALA A 115 9.33 10.93 0.26
N VAL A 116 8.09 10.70 -0.16
CA VAL A 116 6.98 11.62 0.11
C VAL A 116 6.12 10.99 1.18
N ILE A 117 6.15 11.55 2.38
CA ILE A 117 5.42 11.01 3.53
C ILE A 117 4.50 12.11 4.08
N PRO A 118 3.18 11.90 4.06
CA PRO A 118 2.26 12.91 4.57
C PRO A 118 2.40 13.11 6.07
N ARG A 119 2.19 14.32 6.51
CA ARG A 119 2.12 14.65 7.92
C ARG A 119 0.68 15.01 8.29
N THR A 120 0.18 14.37 9.32
CA THR A 120 -1.14 14.67 9.90
C THR A 120 -0.95 15.17 11.33
N GLU A 121 -2.05 15.47 11.99
CA GLU A 121 -2.04 15.81 13.42
C GLU A 121 -1.41 14.71 14.28
N ARG A 122 -1.43 13.47 13.79
CA ARG A 122 -0.84 12.32 14.49
C ARG A 122 0.63 12.09 14.13
N GLY A 123 1.23 12.97 13.32
CA GLY A 123 2.61 12.85 12.88
C GLY A 123 2.74 12.31 11.46
N LEU A 124 3.90 11.78 11.12
CA LEU A 124 4.16 11.20 9.80
C LEU A 124 3.38 9.90 9.60
N GLN A 125 2.92 9.68 8.36
CA GLN A 125 2.15 8.49 8.00
C GLN A 125 2.95 7.61 7.04
N PRO A 126 3.91 6.81 7.52
CA PRO A 126 4.79 6.03 6.64
C PRO A 126 4.08 4.89 5.90
N LEU A 127 2.87 4.53 6.33
CA LEU A 127 2.04 3.51 5.65
C LEU A 127 1.06 4.14 4.65
N LEU A 128 1.25 5.42 4.33
CA LEU A 128 0.66 6.10 3.19
C LEU A 128 1.73 7.01 2.63
N ALA A 129 2.60 6.47 1.79
CA ALA A 129 3.79 7.20 1.37
C ALA A 129 4.27 6.73 0.01
N ILE A 130 5.06 7.58 -0.67
CA ILE A 130 5.71 7.24 -1.93
C ILE A 130 7.21 7.19 -1.68
N TYR A 131 7.82 6.06 -1.99
CA TYR A 131 9.24 5.81 -1.76
C TYR A 131 9.98 5.61 -3.09
N PRO A 132 11.15 6.24 -3.28
CA PRO A 132 11.96 5.93 -4.45
C PRO A 132 12.63 4.56 -4.29
N ALA A 133 12.83 3.85 -5.40
CA ALA A 133 13.36 2.49 -5.40
C ALA A 133 14.71 2.39 -4.68
N GLU A 134 15.56 3.39 -4.81
CA GLU A 134 16.88 3.39 -4.18
C GLU A 134 16.84 3.37 -2.65
N LEU A 135 15.76 3.84 -2.04
CA LEU A 135 15.62 3.76 -0.58
C LEU A 135 15.12 2.39 -0.11
N LEU A 136 14.46 1.64 -0.98
CA LEU A 136 13.87 0.35 -0.61
C LEU A 136 14.93 -0.71 -0.28
N GLY A 137 16.06 -0.67 -0.98
CA GLY A 137 17.17 -1.60 -0.73
C GLY A 137 17.81 -1.44 0.63
N GLN A 138 17.60 -0.33 1.32
CA GLN A 138 18.17 -0.08 2.63
C GLN A 138 17.41 -0.80 3.75
N TRP A 139 16.28 -1.41 3.45
CA TRP A 139 15.46 -2.09 4.44
C TRP A 139 15.67 -3.61 4.48
N GLU A 140 16.49 -4.11 3.62
CA GLU A 140 16.81 -5.55 3.56
C GLU A 140 17.89 -5.96 4.57
#